data_1c0bf10cc5f695a449624d07eb6a7eea
#
_entry.id   1c0bf10cc5f695a449624d07eb6a7eea
#
_cell.length_a   1.000
_cell.length_b   1.000
_cell.length_c   1.000
_cell.angle_alpha   90.00
_cell.angle_beta   90.00
_cell.angle_gamma   90.00
#
_symmetry.space_group_name_H-M   'P 1'
#
loop_
_entity.id
_entity.type
_entity.pdbx_description
1 polymer ?
#
loop_
_entity_poly.entity_id
_entity_poly.type
_entity_poly.pdbx_seq_one_letter_code
_entity_poly.pdbx_strand_id
1 'polypeptide(L)'
;KILEYVKNGDIRNLENMVFNLSNGIIPSVSGDTIRSEKNYSIIVFEKLAQTSITLGMDIIEAYQSRDALIQENELAVSLPEVLKVRDSGIVYYTKEIGKTK
;
A
#
# COMPACT_ATOMS: atom_id res chain seq x y z
N LYS A 1 7.86 7.42 -6.49
CA LYS A 1 7.65 8.37 -5.40
C LYS A 1 7.18 7.70 -4.11
N ILE A 2 6.20 6.80 -4.21
CA ILE A 2 5.77 6.04 -3.02
C ILE A 2 6.96 5.31 -2.41
N LEU A 3 7.75 4.64 -3.24
CA LEU A 3 8.89 3.88 -2.76
C LEU A 3 9.96 4.77 -2.12
N GLU A 4 10.10 5.99 -2.62
CA GLU A 4 11.04 6.94 -2.05
C GLU A 4 10.63 7.33 -0.63
N TYR A 5 9.35 7.62 -0.42
CA TYR A 5 8.86 7.97 0.92
C TYR A 5 8.95 6.78 1.87
N VAL A 6 8.67 5.58 1.39
CA VAL A 6 8.83 4.37 2.20
C VAL A 6 10.28 4.21 2.63
N LYS A 7 11.22 4.41 1.70
CA LYS A 7 12.66 4.30 2.00
C LYS A 7 13.10 5.30 3.07
N ASN A 8 12.52 6.48 3.07
CA ASN A 8 12.87 7.53 4.03
C ASN A 8 12.11 7.40 5.35
N GLY A 9 11.11 6.52 5.42
CA GLY A 9 10.28 6.38 6.61
C GLY A 9 9.45 7.61 6.91
N ASP A 10 9.11 8.40 5.90
CA ASP A 10 8.41 9.66 6.06
C ASP A 10 6.90 9.44 5.98
N ILE A 11 6.29 9.21 7.15
CA ILE A 11 4.87 8.90 7.24
C ILE A 11 4.00 10.07 6.78
N ARG A 12 4.37 11.30 7.15
CA ARG A 12 3.55 12.46 6.81
C ARG A 12 3.44 12.65 5.30
N ASN A 13 4.55 12.57 4.60
CA ASN A 13 4.54 12.74 3.14
C ASN A 13 3.80 11.57 2.47
N LEU A 14 3.91 10.36 3.03
CA LEU A 14 3.17 9.23 2.51
C LEU A 14 1.67 9.41 2.69
N GLU A 15 1.24 9.90 3.86
CA GLU A 15 -0.17 10.17 4.09
C GLU A 15 -0.71 11.19 3.10
N ASN A 16 0.04 12.26 2.84
CA ASN A 16 -0.34 13.26 1.86
C ASN A 16 -0.40 12.67 0.46
N MET A 17 0.56 11.83 0.10
CA MET A 17 0.57 11.18 -1.20
C MET A 17 -0.64 10.26 -1.37
N VAL A 18 -0.96 9.47 -0.35
CA VAL A 18 -2.13 8.60 -0.38
C VAL A 18 -3.40 9.41 -0.55
N PHE A 19 -3.51 10.54 0.16
CA PHE A 19 -4.65 11.43 0.01
C PHE A 19 -4.77 11.93 -1.43
N ASN A 20 -3.65 12.36 -2.02
CA ASN A 20 -3.65 12.84 -3.39
C ASN A 20 -3.99 11.74 -4.38
N LEU A 21 -3.50 10.53 -4.16
CA LEU A 21 -3.84 9.38 -5.00
C LEU A 21 -5.34 9.07 -4.91
N SER A 22 -5.91 9.16 -3.71
CA SER A 22 -7.34 8.93 -3.52
C SER A 22 -8.19 9.94 -4.26
N ASN A 23 -7.74 11.19 -4.30
CA ASN A 23 -8.46 12.27 -4.99
C ASN A 23 -8.21 12.27 -6.49
N GLY A 24 -7.04 11.83 -6.91
CA GLY A 24 -6.68 11.78 -8.32
C GLY A 24 -6.87 10.40 -8.91
N ILE A 25 -7.94 9.73 -8.54
CA ILE A 25 -8.20 8.37 -8.97
C ILE A 25 -8.06 8.23 -10.48
N ILE A 26 -7.28 7.25 -10.87
CA ILE A 26 -7.12 6.92 -12.27
C ILE A 26 -8.43 6.32 -12.77
N PRO A 27 -9.00 6.90 -13.83
CA PRO A 27 -10.24 6.37 -14.34
C PRO A 27 -10.10 4.90 -14.72
N SER A 28 -11.10 4.14 -14.40
CA SER A 28 -11.15 2.76 -14.80
C SER A 28 -11.28 2.67 -16.32
N VAL A 29 -10.47 1.82 -16.90
CA VAL A 29 -10.53 1.58 -18.35
C VAL A 29 -11.68 0.65 -18.68
N SER A 30 -12.08 -0.17 -17.72
CA SER A 30 -13.25 -1.04 -17.83
C SER A 30 -14.33 -0.47 -16.94
N GLY A 31 -15.51 -1.01 -16.96
CA GLY A 31 -16.59 -0.54 -16.12
C GLY A 31 -16.44 -0.88 -14.64
N ASP A 32 -15.40 -1.59 -14.23
CA ASP A 32 -15.26 -2.03 -12.85
C ASP A 32 -14.12 -1.30 -12.15
N THR A 33 -14.44 -0.13 -11.60
CA THR A 33 -13.49 0.70 -10.88
C THR A 33 -12.94 0.01 -9.64
N ILE A 34 -13.80 -0.70 -8.89
CA ILE A 34 -13.39 -1.39 -7.68
C ILE A 34 -12.39 -2.48 -8.00
N ARG A 35 -12.64 -3.27 -9.04
CA ARG A 35 -11.71 -4.34 -9.43
C ARG A 35 -10.37 -3.77 -9.86
N SER A 36 -10.38 -2.69 -10.62
CA SER A 36 -9.15 -2.03 -11.07
C SER A 36 -8.35 -1.51 -9.89
N GLU A 37 -9.01 -0.89 -8.92
CA GLU A 37 -8.32 -0.35 -7.75
C GLU A 37 -7.80 -1.47 -6.85
N LYS A 38 -8.53 -2.56 -6.74
CA LYS A 38 -8.04 -3.73 -5.99
C LYS A 38 -6.78 -4.29 -6.62
N ASN A 39 -6.75 -4.38 -7.94
CA ASN A 39 -5.58 -4.87 -8.65
C ASN A 39 -4.38 -3.94 -8.43
N TYR A 40 -4.61 -2.65 -8.45
CA TYR A 40 -3.55 -1.67 -8.19
C TYR A 40 -3.01 -1.81 -6.76
N SER A 41 -3.90 -2.01 -5.79
CA SER A 41 -3.47 -2.21 -4.40
C SER A 41 -2.57 -3.43 -4.25
N ILE A 42 -2.87 -4.52 -4.95
CA ILE A 42 -2.04 -5.73 -4.90
C ILE A 42 -0.62 -5.41 -5.38
N ILE A 43 -0.50 -4.65 -6.47
CA ILE A 43 0.80 -4.23 -6.99
C ILE A 43 1.53 -3.36 -5.95
N VAL A 44 0.82 -2.44 -5.33
CA VAL A 44 1.40 -1.56 -4.30
C VAL A 44 1.92 -2.40 -3.13
N PHE A 45 1.13 -3.35 -2.63
CA PHE A 45 1.55 -4.19 -1.50
C PHE A 45 2.77 -5.02 -1.84
N GLU A 46 2.85 -5.55 -3.05
CA GLU A 46 4.02 -6.33 -3.47
C GLU A 46 5.27 -5.45 -3.49
N LYS A 47 5.17 -4.26 -4.05
CA LYS A 47 6.30 -3.33 -4.09
C LYS A 47 6.73 -2.90 -2.70
N LEU A 48 5.77 -2.64 -1.82
CA LEU A 48 6.08 -2.26 -0.44
C LEU A 48 6.81 -3.37 0.30
N ALA A 49 6.34 -4.60 0.15
CA ALA A 49 7.00 -5.74 0.80
C ALA A 49 8.43 -5.92 0.30
N GLN A 50 8.64 -5.88 -1.01
CA GLN A 50 9.97 -6.03 -1.59
C GLN A 50 10.93 -4.92 -1.14
N THR A 51 10.45 -3.67 -1.15
CA THR A 51 11.26 -2.54 -0.73
C THR A 51 11.61 -2.65 0.75
N SER A 52 10.64 -3.04 1.58
CA SER A 52 10.86 -3.17 3.02
C SER A 52 11.89 -4.25 3.33
N ILE A 53 11.85 -5.37 2.63
CA ILE A 53 12.84 -6.43 2.79
C ILE A 53 14.24 -5.92 2.43
N THR A 54 14.35 -5.18 1.34
CA THR A 54 15.63 -4.60 0.92
C THR A 54 16.19 -3.68 2.00
N LEU A 55 15.31 -3.01 2.74
CA LEU A 55 15.70 -2.06 3.79
C LEU A 55 15.84 -2.69 5.18
N GLY A 56 15.74 -4.02 5.27
CA GLY A 56 16.04 -4.73 6.51
C GLY A 56 14.87 -5.38 7.22
N MET A 57 13.65 -5.28 6.67
CA MET A 57 12.51 -5.95 7.28
C MET A 57 12.63 -7.46 7.11
N ASP A 58 12.19 -8.20 8.14
CA ASP A 58 12.18 -9.66 8.09
C ASP A 58 11.32 -10.13 6.89
N ILE A 59 11.88 -11.07 6.11
CA ILE A 59 11.25 -11.50 4.88
C ILE A 59 9.92 -12.22 5.13
N ILE A 60 9.86 -13.04 6.16
CA ILE A 60 8.63 -13.77 6.50
C ILE A 60 7.54 -12.78 6.93
N GLU A 61 7.89 -11.86 7.81
CA GLU A 61 6.94 -10.87 8.29
C GLU A 61 6.42 -9.99 7.15
N ALA A 62 7.32 -9.57 6.26
CA ALA A 62 6.94 -8.72 5.13
C ALA A 62 5.92 -9.43 4.23
N TYR A 63 6.14 -10.69 3.93
CA TYR A 63 5.24 -11.42 3.04
C TYR A 63 3.94 -11.86 3.73
N GLN A 64 4.00 -12.18 5.02
CA GLN A 64 2.77 -12.48 5.77
C GLN A 64 1.87 -11.26 5.85
N SER A 65 2.45 -10.09 6.08
CA SER A 65 1.71 -8.84 6.13
C SER A 65 1.11 -8.50 4.77
N ARG A 66 1.89 -8.72 3.69
CA ARG A 66 1.39 -8.53 2.33
C ARG A 66 0.17 -9.40 2.07
N ASP A 67 0.25 -10.68 2.43
CA ASP A 67 -0.85 -11.60 2.18
C ASP A 67 -2.10 -11.22 2.97
N ALA A 68 -1.94 -10.78 4.22
CA ALA A 68 -3.06 -10.31 5.02
C ALA A 68 -3.73 -9.07 4.40
N LEU A 69 -2.92 -8.14 3.91
CA LEU A 69 -3.43 -6.93 3.25
C LEU A 69 -4.16 -7.27 1.96
N ILE A 70 -3.66 -8.23 1.19
CA ILE A 70 -4.33 -8.68 -0.04
C ILE A 70 -5.69 -9.27 0.30
N GLN A 71 -5.78 -10.06 1.37
CA GLN A 71 -7.07 -10.64 1.79
C GLN A 71 -8.06 -9.56 2.20
N GLU A 72 -7.63 -8.58 2.99
CA GLU A 72 -8.50 -7.46 3.36
C GLU A 72 -8.94 -6.69 2.13
N ASN A 73 -8.04 -6.48 1.18
CA ASN A 73 -8.33 -5.80 -0.06
C ASN A 73 -9.41 -6.52 -0.86
N GLU A 74 -9.36 -7.86 -0.92
CA GLU A 74 -10.37 -8.62 -1.64
C GLU A 74 -11.73 -8.59 -0.96
N LEU A 75 -11.77 -8.44 0.35
CA LEU A 75 -13.02 -8.36 1.11
C LEU A 75 -13.68 -6.99 1.03
N ALA A 76 -12.96 -5.98 0.60
CA ALA A 76 -13.52 -4.63 0.48
C ALA A 76 -14.65 -4.61 -0.55
N VAL A 77 -15.74 -3.94 -0.21
CA VAL A 77 -16.94 -3.92 -1.06
C VAL A 77 -17.21 -2.53 -1.65
N SER A 78 -16.38 -1.55 -1.35
CA SER A 78 -16.55 -0.19 -1.87
C SER A 78 -15.19 0.41 -2.16
N LEU A 79 -15.18 1.44 -3.01
CA LEU A 79 -13.96 2.14 -3.34
C LEU A 79 -13.29 2.77 -2.10
N PRO A 80 -14.02 3.45 -1.21
CA PRO A 80 -13.39 3.97 0.01
C PRO A 80 -12.73 2.89 0.85
N GLU A 81 -13.31 1.69 0.93
CA GLU A 81 -12.70 0.60 1.67
C GLU A 81 -11.41 0.13 1.03
N VAL A 82 -11.37 0.03 -0.29
CA VAL A 82 -10.15 -0.35 -1.02
C VAL A 82 -9.04 0.65 -0.73
N LEU A 83 -9.36 1.95 -0.80
CA LEU A 83 -8.37 2.99 -0.56
C LEU A 83 -7.89 3.00 0.89
N LYS A 84 -8.79 2.69 1.82
CA LYS A 84 -8.43 2.62 3.23
C LYS A 84 -7.46 1.46 3.50
N VAL A 85 -7.69 0.30 2.92
CA VAL A 85 -6.78 -0.83 3.06
C VAL A 85 -5.42 -0.50 2.45
N ARG A 86 -5.42 0.12 1.28
CA ARG A 86 -4.17 0.54 0.63
C ARG A 86 -3.37 1.48 1.53
N ASP A 87 -4.04 2.49 2.07
CA ASP A 87 -3.41 3.46 2.97
C ASP A 87 -2.82 2.77 4.19
N SER A 88 -3.58 1.87 4.82
CA SER A 88 -3.11 1.18 6.01
C SER A 88 -1.85 0.36 5.71
N GLY A 89 -1.77 -0.24 4.53
CA GLY A 89 -0.59 -0.99 4.13
C GLY A 89 0.63 -0.09 3.95
N ILE A 90 0.47 1.04 3.31
CA ILE A 90 1.56 2.00 3.12
C ILE A 90 2.08 2.48 4.46
N VAL A 91 1.18 2.86 5.36
CA VAL A 91 1.56 3.34 6.69
C VAL A 91 2.27 2.24 7.48
N TYR A 92 1.73 1.02 7.43
CA TYR A 92 2.33 -0.12 8.14
C TYR A 92 3.79 -0.33 7.72
N TYR A 93 4.04 -0.46 6.43
CA TYR A 93 5.40 -0.71 5.96
C TYR A 93 6.33 0.45 6.25
N THR A 94 5.83 1.68 6.15
CA THR A 94 6.63 2.85 6.46
C THR A 94 7.07 2.84 7.91
N LYS A 95 6.16 2.48 8.83
CA LYS A 95 6.50 2.39 10.25
C LYS A 95 7.50 1.27 10.52
N GLU A 96 7.34 0.12 9.87
CA GLU A 96 8.26 -1.00 10.06
C GLU A 96 9.66 -0.64 9.59
N ILE A 97 9.78 0.05 8.46
CA ILE A 97 11.07 0.53 7.98
C ILE A 97 11.69 1.49 8.99
N GLY A 98 10.88 2.39 9.56
CA GLY A 98 11.36 3.34 10.57
C GLY A 98 11.95 2.66 11.79
N LYS A 99 11.44 1.50 12.16
CA LYS A 99 11.96 0.76 13.31
C LYS A 99 13.33 0.15 13.07
N THR A 100 13.71 -0.08 11.81
CA THR A 100 15.00 -0.68 11.48
C THR A 100 16.12 0.35 11.42
N LYS A 101 15.80 1.62 11.51
CA LYS A 101 16.79 2.70 11.56
C LYS A 101 17.18 3.01 13.02
#